data_eb24c28c7537055c0b179a25ad50bc6c
#
_entry.id   eb24c28c7537055c0b179a25ad50bc6c
#
_cell.length_a   1.000
_cell.length_b   1.000
_cell.length_c   1.000
_cell.angle_alpha   90.00
_cell.angle_beta   90.00
_cell.angle_gamma   90.00
#
_symmetry.space_group_name_H-M   'P 1'
#
loop_
_entity.id
_entity.type
_entity.pdbx_description
1 polymer ?
#
loop_
_entity_poly.entity_id
_entity_poly.type
_entity_poly.pdbx_seq_one_letter_code
_entity_poly.pdbx_strand_id
1 'polypeptide(L)'
;MNTIIGELGKNPKFCDYIKSIENKKSPIAISGLTDMGMIQMISATREFTKKPICIITYNEIQARKIVEDLKYFSDKIYFFPKKEIVTYDYIAESKELPYERIETLNKIRETKNPIIVTTIEAVIQKMINPNILYKSVINLKVGETYKIEELKEKLVNLGYVRYELIDGRGQFSVRGGIVDVSINDKEGIRIEFWGDEIDSIRYFNIISQRSTENTDKITIYPSHEYILENNIQTVIKNIESTIYPEEVQDIINQDIEIIKSGSYISKIDRYLNAFYSEPSTIIDYVNSNYIIALDEINKIEQRIENVNTDTQNIMKLLIEKEKVVPDILKNILNKNQFNEQLENKLVIYLEKLNDEIKLEVEKYKWIYKEKKFFKSEIEIFIKELIKAQEAKKKIYILAETKEKAKKICKLLDENEIINKYEEELNKTIITKNTESIVTVTVGKISTGFECFDTMQIVVPTQELIEGEKRREYKHSAFKEGEKVVFADLKVGDYVVHKNYGIGIFIGVNTITADGTTKDYIKIKYYGDDILYVPTNQLDSI
;
A
#
# COMPACT_ATOMS: atom_id res chain seq x y z
N MET A 1 -0.17 18.05 -17.50
CA MET A 1 -1.33 17.11 -17.33
C MET A 1 -1.23 16.09 -18.45
N ASN A 2 -1.31 14.81 -18.11
CA ASN A 2 -1.28 13.73 -19.09
C ASN A 2 -2.50 13.83 -20.03
N THR A 3 -2.29 13.73 -21.36
CA THR A 3 -3.34 13.91 -22.36
C THR A 3 -4.47 12.88 -22.22
N ILE A 4 -4.17 11.64 -21.81
CA ILE A 4 -5.17 10.58 -21.63
C ILE A 4 -6.20 10.96 -20.57
N ILE A 5 -5.79 11.54 -19.45
CA ILE A 5 -6.73 12.01 -18.41
C ILE A 5 -7.34 13.37 -18.76
N GLY A 6 -6.62 14.21 -19.49
CA GLY A 6 -7.09 15.52 -19.94
C GLY A 6 -8.30 15.47 -20.87
N GLU A 7 -8.46 14.39 -21.63
CA GLU A 7 -9.61 14.20 -22.51
C GLU A 7 -10.94 14.05 -21.75
N LEU A 8 -10.93 13.50 -20.55
CA LEU A 8 -12.11 13.46 -19.68
C LEU A 8 -12.62 14.87 -19.37
N GLY A 9 -11.72 15.83 -19.11
CA GLY A 9 -12.08 17.22 -18.82
C GLY A 9 -12.79 17.95 -19.96
N LYS A 10 -12.79 17.42 -21.19
CA LYS A 10 -13.54 17.95 -22.33
C LYS A 10 -14.98 17.39 -22.40
N ASN A 11 -15.27 16.35 -21.63
CA ASN A 11 -16.59 15.70 -21.62
C ASN A 11 -17.51 16.41 -20.64
N PRO A 12 -18.71 16.89 -21.07
CA PRO A 12 -19.66 17.59 -20.19
C PRO A 12 -20.06 16.78 -18.95
N LYS A 13 -20.28 15.47 -19.10
CA LYS A 13 -20.63 14.57 -17.99
C LYS A 13 -19.54 14.56 -16.91
N PHE A 14 -18.26 14.55 -17.32
CA PHE A 14 -17.16 14.63 -16.38
C PHE A 14 -17.09 16.01 -15.70
N CYS A 15 -17.31 17.08 -16.46
CA CYS A 15 -17.35 18.44 -15.87
C CYS A 15 -18.47 18.56 -14.81
N ASP A 16 -19.63 17.99 -15.07
CA ASP A 16 -20.75 18.00 -14.10
C ASP A 16 -20.44 17.15 -12.86
N TYR A 17 -19.79 16.01 -13.04
CA TYR A 17 -19.28 15.20 -11.93
C TYR A 17 -18.28 15.99 -11.05
N ILE A 18 -17.31 16.70 -11.67
CA ILE A 18 -16.35 17.53 -10.92
C ILE A 18 -17.08 18.65 -10.16
N LYS A 19 -18.08 19.33 -10.76
CA LYS A 19 -18.89 20.33 -10.07
C LYS A 19 -19.64 19.74 -8.87
N SER A 20 -20.11 18.50 -8.95
CA SER A 20 -20.77 17.83 -7.82
C SER A 20 -19.81 17.60 -6.66
N ILE A 21 -18.54 17.22 -6.95
CA ILE A 21 -17.48 17.13 -5.95
C ILE A 21 -17.19 18.51 -5.32
N GLU A 22 -17.06 19.57 -6.13
CA GLU A 22 -16.79 20.92 -5.65
C GLU A 22 -17.94 21.44 -4.75
N ASN A 23 -19.17 21.10 -5.11
CA ASN A 23 -20.39 21.40 -4.32
C ASN A 23 -20.55 20.48 -3.10
N LYS A 24 -19.58 19.60 -2.83
CA LYS A 24 -19.58 18.65 -1.70
C LYS A 24 -20.79 17.71 -1.68
N LYS A 25 -21.36 17.41 -2.83
CA LYS A 25 -22.38 16.36 -2.91
C LYS A 25 -21.73 15.02 -2.58
N SER A 26 -22.34 14.26 -1.70
CA SER A 26 -21.84 12.97 -1.21
C SER A 26 -22.99 12.13 -0.67
N PRO A 27 -23.01 10.84 -0.96
CA PRO A 27 -22.13 10.12 -1.88
C PRO A 27 -22.47 10.31 -3.36
N ILE A 28 -21.47 10.10 -4.25
CA ILE A 28 -21.62 10.10 -5.72
C ILE A 28 -21.29 8.71 -6.23
N ALA A 29 -22.02 8.20 -7.22
CA ALA A 29 -21.77 6.91 -7.84
C ALA A 29 -21.30 7.04 -9.29
N ILE A 30 -20.24 6.34 -9.65
CA ILE A 30 -19.73 6.22 -11.02
C ILE A 30 -19.79 4.74 -11.40
N SER A 31 -20.50 4.39 -12.47
CA SER A 31 -20.68 3.01 -12.90
C SER A 31 -20.26 2.78 -14.35
N GLY A 32 -20.11 1.50 -14.73
CA GLY A 32 -19.68 1.07 -16.06
C GLY A 32 -18.17 1.21 -16.30
N LEU A 33 -17.41 1.15 -15.23
CA LEU A 33 -15.94 1.23 -15.26
C LEU A 33 -15.31 -0.16 -15.49
N THR A 34 -14.17 -0.18 -16.18
CA THR A 34 -13.18 -1.26 -16.10
C THR A 34 -12.13 -0.91 -15.03
N ASP A 35 -11.21 -1.84 -14.72
CA ASP A 35 -10.10 -1.51 -13.81
C ASP A 35 -9.35 -0.27 -14.27
N MET A 36 -8.96 -0.22 -15.54
CA MET A 36 -8.26 0.95 -16.09
C MET A 36 -9.16 2.18 -16.25
N GLY A 37 -10.46 1.99 -16.49
CA GLY A 37 -11.44 3.09 -16.48
C GLY A 37 -11.51 3.76 -15.11
N MET A 38 -11.48 2.97 -14.04
CA MET A 38 -11.40 3.47 -12.67
C MET A 38 -10.09 4.25 -12.44
N ILE A 39 -8.95 3.72 -12.87
CA ILE A 39 -7.65 4.40 -12.77
C ILE A 39 -7.63 5.73 -13.51
N GLN A 40 -8.17 5.77 -14.74
CA GLN A 40 -8.29 7.00 -15.50
C GLN A 40 -9.19 8.02 -14.79
N MET A 41 -10.35 7.59 -14.29
CA MET A 41 -11.31 8.43 -13.59
C MET A 41 -10.70 9.03 -12.31
N ILE A 42 -10.07 8.22 -11.46
CA ILE A 42 -9.39 8.67 -10.23
C ILE A 42 -8.28 9.66 -10.54
N SER A 43 -7.43 9.34 -11.54
CA SER A 43 -6.32 10.21 -11.92
C SER A 43 -6.80 11.57 -12.43
N ALA A 44 -7.87 11.57 -13.25
CA ALA A 44 -8.50 12.79 -13.73
C ALA A 44 -9.17 13.56 -12.58
N THR A 45 -9.92 12.89 -11.71
CA THR A 45 -10.56 13.52 -10.54
C THR A 45 -9.53 14.25 -9.69
N ARG A 46 -8.40 13.59 -9.35
CA ARG A 46 -7.31 14.22 -8.60
C ARG A 46 -6.72 15.43 -9.34
N GLU A 47 -6.50 15.30 -10.64
CA GLU A 47 -5.87 16.36 -11.44
C GLU A 47 -6.77 17.58 -11.55
N PHE A 48 -8.07 17.41 -11.74
CA PHE A 48 -9.01 18.52 -11.92
C PHE A 48 -9.44 19.16 -10.59
N THR A 49 -9.66 18.36 -9.54
CA THR A 49 -10.07 18.89 -8.22
C THR A 49 -8.90 19.37 -7.37
N LYS A 50 -7.67 18.93 -7.67
CA LYS A 50 -6.47 19.12 -6.81
C LYS A 50 -6.69 18.64 -5.38
N LYS A 51 -7.57 17.66 -5.17
CA LYS A 51 -7.84 17.06 -3.86
C LYS A 51 -7.03 15.76 -3.70
N PRO A 52 -6.59 15.43 -2.49
CA PRO A 52 -6.06 14.12 -2.18
C PRO A 52 -7.17 13.08 -2.23
N ILE A 53 -6.81 11.83 -2.55
CA ILE A 53 -7.78 10.72 -2.69
C ILE A 53 -7.32 9.54 -1.83
N CYS A 54 -8.26 8.93 -1.11
CA CYS A 54 -8.07 7.65 -0.44
C CYS A 54 -8.93 6.60 -1.12
N ILE A 55 -8.29 5.61 -1.75
CA ILE A 55 -8.96 4.50 -2.44
C ILE A 55 -9.01 3.31 -1.50
N ILE A 56 -10.22 2.81 -1.25
CA ILE A 56 -10.46 1.61 -0.43
C ILE A 56 -10.97 0.52 -1.35
N THR A 57 -10.26 -0.61 -1.40
CA THR A 57 -10.65 -1.79 -2.18
C THR A 57 -10.84 -3.03 -1.29
N TYR A 58 -11.36 -4.09 -1.85
CA TYR A 58 -11.81 -5.28 -1.11
C TYR A 58 -10.69 -6.29 -0.80
N ASN A 59 -9.52 -6.25 -1.46
CA ASN A 59 -8.38 -7.11 -1.16
C ASN A 59 -7.03 -6.50 -1.59
N GLU A 60 -5.93 -7.11 -1.11
CA GLU A 60 -4.59 -6.61 -1.34
C GLU A 60 -4.10 -6.77 -2.79
N ILE A 61 -4.48 -7.86 -3.46
CA ILE A 61 -4.10 -8.08 -4.88
C ILE A 61 -4.63 -6.93 -5.74
N GLN A 62 -5.91 -6.58 -5.55
CA GLN A 62 -6.52 -5.45 -6.25
C GLN A 62 -5.86 -4.12 -5.85
N ALA A 63 -5.57 -3.91 -4.57
CA ALA A 63 -4.91 -2.70 -4.10
C ALA A 63 -3.53 -2.51 -4.74
N ARG A 64 -2.70 -3.54 -4.77
CA ARG A 64 -1.37 -3.48 -5.39
C ARG A 64 -1.45 -3.26 -6.90
N LYS A 65 -2.44 -3.87 -7.59
CA LYS A 65 -2.71 -3.62 -9.01
C LYS A 65 -3.08 -2.15 -9.25
N ILE A 66 -3.96 -1.58 -8.43
CA ILE A 66 -4.34 -0.16 -8.49
C ILE A 66 -3.10 0.74 -8.31
N VAL A 67 -2.24 0.44 -7.34
CA VAL A 67 -0.98 1.19 -7.11
C VAL A 67 -0.10 1.17 -8.35
N GLU A 68 0.14 0.01 -8.95
CA GLU A 68 1.00 -0.12 -10.13
C GLU A 68 0.44 0.64 -11.34
N ASP A 69 -0.86 0.54 -11.58
CA ASP A 69 -1.50 1.23 -12.71
C ASP A 69 -1.54 2.76 -12.53
N LEU A 70 -1.72 3.23 -11.28
CA LEU A 70 -1.69 4.66 -10.96
C LEU A 70 -0.31 5.29 -11.15
N LYS A 71 0.79 4.54 -10.99
CA LYS A 71 2.17 5.03 -11.16
C LYS A 71 2.41 5.62 -12.55
N TYR A 72 1.68 5.20 -13.55
CA TYR A 72 1.75 5.80 -14.88
C TYR A 72 1.25 7.26 -14.91
N PHE A 73 0.31 7.61 -14.03
CA PHE A 73 -0.30 8.94 -13.98
C PHE A 73 0.25 9.85 -12.89
N SER A 74 0.89 9.29 -11.86
CA SER A 74 1.39 10.05 -10.70
C SER A 74 2.52 9.33 -9.97
N ASP A 75 3.42 10.10 -9.39
CA ASP A 75 4.49 9.68 -8.48
C ASP A 75 4.10 9.73 -6.99
N LYS A 76 2.93 10.32 -6.66
CA LYS A 76 2.48 10.56 -5.28
C LYS A 76 1.43 9.53 -4.85
N ILE A 77 1.80 8.26 -4.96
CA ILE A 77 0.92 7.13 -4.67
C ILE A 77 1.55 6.31 -3.56
N TYR A 78 0.78 6.04 -2.52
CA TYR A 78 1.23 5.32 -1.34
C TYR A 78 0.25 4.22 -1.01
N PHE A 79 0.77 3.06 -0.65
CA PHE A 79 -0.02 1.91 -0.21
C PHE A 79 -0.03 1.86 1.33
N PHE A 80 -1.21 1.68 1.91
CA PHE A 80 -1.36 1.46 3.34
C PHE A 80 -1.83 0.02 3.57
N PRO A 81 -0.93 -0.90 4.01
CA PRO A 81 -1.24 -2.30 4.21
C PRO A 81 -2.03 -2.53 5.51
N LYS A 82 -2.74 -3.66 5.58
CA LYS A 82 -3.31 -4.14 6.84
C LYS A 82 -2.21 -4.61 7.79
N LYS A 83 -2.50 -4.58 9.09
CA LYS A 83 -1.70 -5.29 10.08
C LYS A 83 -2.04 -6.77 10.06
N GLU A 84 -1.07 -7.61 10.28
CA GLU A 84 -1.31 -9.01 10.63
C GLU A 84 -1.76 -9.07 12.08
N ILE A 85 -2.97 -9.58 12.33
CA ILE A 85 -3.45 -9.82 13.69
C ILE A 85 -2.81 -11.12 14.14
N VAL A 86 -1.78 -11.01 14.99
CA VAL A 86 -1.07 -12.18 15.54
C VAL A 86 -1.95 -12.85 16.57
N THR A 87 -2.61 -13.93 16.16
CA THR A 87 -3.48 -14.73 17.02
C THR A 87 -2.76 -15.95 17.63
N TYR A 88 -1.64 -16.35 17.05
CA TYR A 88 -0.83 -17.50 17.50
C TYR A 88 0.61 -17.07 17.81
N ASP A 89 1.25 -17.77 18.75
CA ASP A 89 2.64 -17.51 19.17
C ASP A 89 3.71 -17.91 18.12
N TYR A 90 3.28 -18.39 16.95
CA TYR A 90 4.14 -19.06 15.97
C TYR A 90 4.14 -18.41 14.58
N ILE A 91 3.56 -17.19 14.43
CA ILE A 91 3.60 -16.50 13.14
C ILE A 91 4.83 -15.60 13.12
N ALA A 92 5.71 -15.83 12.15
CA ALA A 92 6.80 -14.88 11.86
C ALA A 92 6.19 -13.56 11.42
N GLU A 93 6.39 -12.49 12.19
CA GLU A 93 5.91 -11.16 11.85
C GLU A 93 6.80 -10.54 10.76
N SER A 94 6.17 -9.97 9.75
CA SER A 94 6.89 -9.13 8.80
C SER A 94 7.40 -7.88 9.52
N LYS A 95 8.71 -7.71 9.58
CA LYS A 95 9.34 -6.49 10.12
C LYS A 95 9.13 -5.28 9.20
N GLU A 96 8.78 -5.50 7.95
CA GLU A 96 8.63 -4.47 6.91
C GLU A 96 7.27 -3.77 6.96
N LEU A 97 6.19 -4.52 7.23
CA LEU A 97 4.82 -3.98 7.24
C LEU A 97 4.61 -2.80 8.21
N PRO A 98 5.08 -2.83 9.48
CA PRO A 98 4.95 -1.69 10.37
C PRO A 98 5.62 -0.43 9.82
N TYR A 99 6.78 -0.57 9.17
CA TYR A 99 7.47 0.58 8.59
C TYR A 99 6.75 1.13 7.35
N GLU A 100 6.22 0.27 6.47
CA GLU A 100 5.43 0.68 5.31
C GLU A 100 4.19 1.48 5.74
N ARG A 101 3.54 1.06 6.83
CA ARG A 101 2.40 1.76 7.42
C ARG A 101 2.80 3.15 7.94
N ILE A 102 3.81 3.22 8.80
CA ILE A 102 4.31 4.50 9.35
C ILE A 102 4.75 5.44 8.22
N GLU A 103 5.48 4.95 7.24
CA GLU A 103 5.90 5.75 6.09
C GLU A 103 4.69 6.35 5.35
N THR A 104 3.66 5.54 5.11
CA THR A 104 2.42 6.02 4.45
C THR A 104 1.71 7.07 5.31
N LEU A 105 1.60 6.89 6.62
CA LEU A 105 1.00 7.87 7.53
C LEU A 105 1.75 9.22 7.49
N ASN A 106 3.08 9.18 7.43
CA ASN A 106 3.90 10.38 7.30
C ASN A 106 3.68 11.05 5.94
N LYS A 107 3.59 10.27 4.85
CA LYS A 107 3.32 10.78 3.51
C LYS A 107 1.94 11.40 3.36
N ILE A 108 0.93 10.93 4.08
CA ILE A 108 -0.39 11.58 4.17
C ILE A 108 -0.26 13.03 4.65
N ARG A 109 0.62 13.27 5.62
CA ARG A 109 0.85 14.62 6.20
C ARG A 109 1.72 15.51 5.31
N GLU A 110 2.83 14.96 4.78
CA GLU A 110 3.86 15.73 4.09
C GLU A 110 3.53 16.04 2.64
N THR A 111 2.83 15.13 1.97
CA THR A 111 2.63 15.20 0.53
C THR A 111 1.40 16.05 0.19
N LYS A 112 1.57 16.97 -0.75
CA LYS A 112 0.44 17.72 -1.28
C LYS A 112 -0.33 16.86 -2.28
N ASN A 113 -1.63 16.63 -2.01
CA ASN A 113 -2.56 15.88 -2.86
C ASN A 113 -2.08 14.45 -3.18
N PRO A 114 -1.77 13.59 -2.17
CA PRO A 114 -1.40 12.19 -2.40
C PRO A 114 -2.62 11.37 -2.83
N ILE A 115 -2.35 10.21 -3.46
CA ILE A 115 -3.31 9.12 -3.59
C ILE A 115 -2.88 8.03 -2.62
N ILE A 116 -3.75 7.71 -1.66
CA ILE A 116 -3.57 6.60 -0.74
C ILE A 116 -4.40 5.44 -1.25
N VAL A 117 -3.80 4.28 -1.37
CA VAL A 117 -4.52 3.04 -1.71
C VAL A 117 -4.46 2.12 -0.50
N THR A 118 -5.60 1.58 -0.11
CA THR A 118 -5.67 0.67 1.03
C THR A 118 -6.76 -0.38 0.83
N THR A 119 -6.77 -1.39 1.69
CA THR A 119 -7.82 -2.41 1.71
C THR A 119 -8.82 -2.14 2.82
N ILE A 120 -10.04 -2.63 2.66
CA ILE A 120 -11.05 -2.54 3.72
C ILE A 120 -10.59 -3.24 5.00
N GLU A 121 -9.80 -4.30 4.88
CA GLU A 121 -9.21 -4.98 6.05
C GLU A 121 -8.30 -4.06 6.86
N ALA A 122 -7.53 -3.20 6.20
CA ALA A 122 -6.68 -2.22 6.87
C ALA A 122 -7.50 -1.06 7.48
N VAL A 123 -8.58 -0.67 6.80
CA VAL A 123 -9.47 0.43 7.23
C VAL A 123 -10.23 0.09 8.51
N ILE A 124 -10.74 -1.13 8.62
CA ILE A 124 -11.50 -1.54 9.81
C ILE A 124 -10.64 -1.85 11.04
N GLN A 125 -9.31 -1.88 10.90
CA GLN A 125 -8.39 -2.06 12.01
C GLN A 125 -8.15 -0.76 12.75
N LYS A 126 -8.34 -0.78 14.08
CA LYS A 126 -7.99 0.34 14.95
C LYS A 126 -6.48 0.47 15.11
N MET A 127 -6.05 1.71 15.32
CA MET A 127 -4.66 2.09 15.41
C MET A 127 -4.50 3.36 16.28
N ILE A 128 -3.28 3.82 16.42
CA ILE A 128 -2.95 5.06 17.14
C ILE A 128 -3.71 6.27 16.57
N ASN A 129 -4.10 7.20 17.45
CA ASN A 129 -4.72 8.44 17.05
C ASN A 129 -3.73 9.37 16.32
N PRO A 130 -4.12 10.03 15.20
CA PRO A 130 -3.23 10.91 14.44
C PRO A 130 -2.63 12.05 15.28
N ASN A 131 -3.36 12.58 16.26
CA ASN A 131 -2.85 13.65 17.12
C ASN A 131 -1.68 13.16 18.00
N ILE A 132 -1.73 11.90 18.47
CA ILE A 132 -0.65 11.33 19.28
C ILE A 132 0.56 11.08 18.38
N LEU A 133 0.37 10.41 17.23
CA LEU A 133 1.44 10.12 16.29
C LEU A 133 2.17 11.39 15.85
N TYR A 134 1.42 12.41 15.44
CA TYR A 134 2.01 13.64 14.89
C TYR A 134 2.59 14.59 15.94
N LYS A 135 2.20 14.48 17.22
CA LYS A 135 2.85 15.19 18.33
C LYS A 135 4.17 14.56 18.78
N SER A 136 4.35 13.28 18.49
CA SER A 136 5.51 12.50 18.95
C SER A 136 6.75 12.66 18.05
N VAL A 137 6.67 13.40 16.94
CA VAL A 137 7.82 13.64 16.07
C VAL A 137 8.90 14.48 16.75
N ILE A 138 10.17 14.21 16.43
CA ILE A 138 11.31 15.02 16.88
C ILE A 138 11.71 15.95 15.73
N ASN A 139 11.65 17.26 15.97
CA ASN A 139 12.14 18.26 15.03
C ASN A 139 13.47 18.77 15.52
N LEU A 140 14.50 18.74 14.66
CA LEU A 140 15.84 19.22 14.97
C LEU A 140 16.28 20.21 13.89
N LYS A 141 17.03 21.22 14.32
CA LYS A 141 17.58 22.25 13.42
C LYS A 141 19.00 22.60 13.83
N VAL A 142 19.86 22.84 12.84
CA VAL A 142 21.24 23.29 13.05
C VAL A 142 21.25 24.60 13.84
N GLY A 143 22.13 24.69 14.83
CA GLY A 143 22.26 25.83 15.75
C GLY A 143 21.29 25.79 16.93
N GLU A 144 20.39 24.80 17.04
CA GLU A 144 19.56 24.61 18.23
C GLU A 144 20.29 23.84 19.32
N THR A 145 20.02 24.21 20.57
CA THR A 145 20.54 23.48 21.74
C THR A 145 19.65 22.29 22.04
N TYR A 146 20.23 21.09 22.06
CA TYR A 146 19.51 19.85 22.32
C TYR A 146 20.42 18.84 23.03
N LYS A 147 20.01 18.33 24.18
CA LYS A 147 20.84 17.36 24.92
C LYS A 147 20.80 15.97 24.26
N ILE A 148 21.96 15.40 24.01
CA ILE A 148 22.06 14.04 23.41
C ILE A 148 21.29 13.00 24.24
N GLU A 149 21.34 13.08 25.58
CA GLU A 149 20.61 12.14 26.44
C GLU A 149 19.08 12.25 26.25
N GLU A 150 18.56 13.49 26.14
CA GLU A 150 17.13 13.71 25.85
C GLU A 150 16.74 13.16 24.46
N LEU A 151 17.62 13.33 23.45
CA LEU A 151 17.39 12.78 22.12
C LEU A 151 17.35 11.25 22.16
N LYS A 152 18.26 10.61 22.90
CA LYS A 152 18.28 9.15 23.09
C LYS A 152 16.99 8.63 23.70
N GLU A 153 16.52 9.25 24.79
CA GLU A 153 15.28 8.86 25.44
C GLU A 153 14.08 9.00 24.49
N LYS A 154 14.00 10.12 23.76
CA LYS A 154 12.93 10.33 22.77
C LYS A 154 12.99 9.31 21.62
N LEU A 155 14.18 8.98 21.11
CA LEU A 155 14.33 7.96 20.07
C LEU A 155 13.84 6.59 20.55
N VAL A 156 14.20 6.18 21.77
CA VAL A 156 13.70 4.92 22.37
C VAL A 156 12.17 4.96 22.49
N ASN A 157 11.59 6.07 22.96
CA ASN A 157 10.14 6.24 23.07
C ASN A 157 9.44 6.22 21.69
N LEU A 158 10.13 6.61 20.62
CA LEU A 158 9.66 6.50 19.24
C LEU A 158 9.88 5.10 18.64
N GLY A 159 10.41 4.14 19.41
CA GLY A 159 10.60 2.76 19.02
C GLY A 159 11.91 2.46 18.31
N TYR A 160 12.86 3.39 18.31
CA TYR A 160 14.18 3.10 17.77
C TYR A 160 14.99 2.26 18.74
N VAL A 161 15.71 1.26 18.20
CA VAL A 161 16.60 0.40 18.96
C VAL A 161 18.04 0.86 18.79
N ARG A 162 18.79 0.92 19.90
CA ARG A 162 20.18 1.35 19.88
C ARG A 162 21.09 0.23 19.39
N TYR A 163 21.95 0.56 18.43
CA TYR A 163 23.02 -0.30 17.90
C TYR A 163 24.37 0.44 17.94
N GLU A 164 25.47 -0.29 17.80
CA GLU A 164 26.79 0.32 17.64
C GLU A 164 26.95 1.00 16.28
N LEU A 165 26.39 0.36 15.24
CA LEU A 165 26.32 0.87 13.87
C LEU A 165 24.94 0.57 13.31
N ILE A 166 24.32 1.52 12.64
CA ILE A 166 23.02 1.28 12.00
C ILE A 166 23.20 0.58 10.66
N ASP A 167 22.43 -0.48 10.44
CA ASP A 167 22.41 -1.31 9.23
C ASP A 167 21.00 -1.57 8.68
N GLY A 168 19.97 -1.03 9.33
CA GLY A 168 18.56 -1.21 8.95
C GLY A 168 17.63 -0.18 9.56
N ARG A 169 16.34 -0.33 9.28
CA ARG A 169 15.27 0.55 9.77
C ARG A 169 15.09 0.46 11.28
N GLY A 170 14.59 1.55 11.88
CA GLY A 170 14.25 1.60 13.30
C GLY A 170 15.45 1.55 14.23
N GLN A 171 16.63 1.84 13.73
CA GLN A 171 17.87 1.80 14.49
C GLN A 171 18.47 3.20 14.70
N PHE A 172 19.14 3.38 15.81
CA PHE A 172 19.99 4.55 16.03
C PHE A 172 21.31 4.17 16.69
N SER A 173 22.35 4.96 16.49
CA SER A 173 23.63 4.81 17.17
C SER A 173 24.11 6.13 17.76
N VAL A 174 24.90 6.05 18.84
CA VAL A 174 25.50 7.22 19.47
C VAL A 174 26.98 6.94 19.68
N ARG A 175 27.83 7.80 19.11
CA ARG A 175 29.27 7.71 19.16
C ARG A 175 29.87 9.09 19.47
N GLY A 176 30.19 9.33 20.75
CA GLY A 176 30.63 10.65 21.21
C GLY A 176 29.55 11.71 20.97
N GLY A 177 29.89 12.75 20.23
CA GLY A 177 28.97 13.82 19.85
C GLY A 177 28.19 13.54 18.55
N ILE A 178 28.13 12.29 18.06
CA ILE A 178 27.44 11.95 16.82
C ILE A 178 26.27 11.02 17.11
N VAL A 179 25.10 11.36 16.62
CA VAL A 179 23.88 10.53 16.65
C VAL A 179 23.48 10.19 15.21
N ASP A 180 23.50 8.91 14.88
CA ASP A 180 23.00 8.40 13.60
C ASP A 180 21.63 7.78 13.81
N VAL A 181 20.66 8.11 12.94
CA VAL A 181 19.29 7.57 12.99
C VAL A 181 18.89 7.08 11.61
N SER A 182 18.37 5.86 11.51
CA SER A 182 17.87 5.34 10.24
C SER A 182 16.56 6.01 9.84
N ILE A 183 16.43 6.43 8.58
CA ILE A 183 15.17 6.96 8.02
C ILE A 183 14.46 5.84 7.25
N ASN A 184 15.21 5.10 6.44
CA ASN A 184 14.74 3.96 5.66
C ASN A 184 15.88 2.93 5.51
N ASP A 185 15.70 1.89 4.69
CA ASP A 185 16.71 0.83 4.52
C ASP A 185 18.02 1.29 3.87
N LYS A 186 18.01 2.45 3.20
CA LYS A 186 19.15 2.95 2.42
C LYS A 186 19.74 4.22 3.00
N GLU A 187 18.91 5.03 3.66
CA GLU A 187 19.28 6.35 4.14
C GLU A 187 19.15 6.47 5.65
N GLY A 188 20.17 7.07 6.27
CA GLY A 188 20.17 7.55 7.64
C GLY A 188 20.44 9.04 7.69
N ILE A 189 20.19 9.61 8.86
CA ILE A 189 20.56 10.98 9.20
C ILE A 189 21.66 10.95 10.26
N ARG A 190 22.71 11.73 10.05
CA ARG A 190 23.81 11.94 10.99
C ARG A 190 23.70 13.34 11.58
N ILE A 191 23.60 13.43 12.89
CA ILE A 191 23.49 14.66 13.66
C ILE A 191 24.77 14.80 14.46
N GLU A 192 25.51 15.86 14.23
CA GLU A 192 26.75 16.16 14.96
C GLU A 192 26.50 17.26 15.97
N PHE A 193 27.01 17.07 17.16
CA PHE A 193 26.88 17.97 18.29
C PHE A 193 28.23 18.54 18.70
N TRP A 194 28.24 19.84 18.99
CA TRP A 194 29.31 20.51 19.71
C TRP A 194 28.80 20.88 21.10
N GLY A 195 29.16 20.06 22.11
CA GLY A 195 28.47 20.11 23.39
C GLY A 195 27.00 19.75 23.27
N ASP A 196 26.12 20.68 23.64
CA ASP A 196 24.65 20.50 23.50
C ASP A 196 24.08 21.21 22.24
N GLU A 197 24.92 21.87 21.42
CA GLU A 197 24.49 22.53 20.19
C GLU A 197 24.57 21.60 19.00
N ILE A 198 23.54 21.60 18.14
CA ILE A 198 23.54 20.86 16.88
C ILE A 198 24.42 21.61 15.87
N ASP A 199 25.62 21.10 15.59
CA ASP A 199 26.61 21.70 14.69
C ASP A 199 26.26 21.42 13.22
N SER A 200 25.90 20.18 12.88
CA SER A 200 25.54 19.81 11.51
C SER A 200 24.54 18.65 11.47
N ILE A 201 23.71 18.65 10.40
CA ILE A 201 22.79 17.57 10.08
C ILE A 201 23.04 17.18 8.63
N ARG A 202 23.24 15.88 8.36
CA ARG A 202 23.48 15.38 7.00
C ARG A 202 22.87 14.00 6.76
N TYR A 203 22.41 13.78 5.56
CA TYR A 203 22.01 12.45 5.11
C TYR A 203 23.25 11.59 4.86
N PHE A 204 23.12 10.28 5.03
CA PHE A 204 24.15 9.32 4.65
C PHE A 204 23.52 8.02 4.18
N ASN A 205 24.27 7.30 3.34
CA ASN A 205 23.86 5.98 2.89
C ASN A 205 24.22 4.93 3.93
N ILE A 206 23.24 4.16 4.41
CA ILE A 206 23.42 3.16 5.48
C ILE A 206 24.43 2.07 5.08
N ILE A 207 24.40 1.61 3.82
CA ILE A 207 25.26 0.51 3.36
C ILE A 207 26.73 0.97 3.26
N SER A 208 26.96 2.14 2.63
CA SER A 208 28.32 2.66 2.43
C SER A 208 28.83 3.52 3.59
N GLN A 209 27.98 3.91 4.54
CA GLN A 209 28.26 4.83 5.65
C GLN A 209 28.76 6.22 5.21
N ARG A 210 28.62 6.57 3.92
CA ARG A 210 29.09 7.85 3.36
C ARG A 210 27.99 8.89 3.41
N SER A 211 28.34 10.09 3.88
CA SER A 211 27.45 11.26 3.84
C SER A 211 27.14 11.63 2.38
N THR A 212 25.90 12.08 2.15
CA THR A 212 25.39 12.48 0.83
C THR A 212 25.08 13.97 0.78
N GLU A 213 24.08 14.45 1.47
CA GLU A 213 23.62 15.85 1.44
C GLU A 213 23.53 16.44 2.83
N ASN A 214 23.79 17.75 2.96
CA ASN A 214 23.56 18.49 4.19
C ASN A 214 22.13 19.04 4.23
N THR A 215 21.58 19.16 5.43
CA THR A 215 20.27 19.80 5.65
C THR A 215 20.31 20.67 6.90
N ASP A 216 19.59 21.79 6.90
CA ASP A 216 19.51 22.66 8.07
C ASP A 216 18.50 22.16 9.11
N LYS A 217 17.59 21.27 8.73
CA LYS A 217 16.53 20.75 9.61
C LYS A 217 16.11 19.35 9.21
N ILE A 218 15.64 18.58 10.21
CA ILE A 218 15.09 17.25 10.01
C ILE A 218 13.90 17.01 10.95
N THR A 219 12.92 16.24 10.48
CA THR A 219 11.86 15.66 11.31
C THR A 219 12.08 14.15 11.38
N ILE A 220 12.25 13.63 12.59
CA ILE A 220 12.36 12.19 12.85
C ILE A 220 10.99 11.69 13.29
N TYR A 221 10.47 10.73 12.55
CA TYR A 221 9.17 10.11 12.80
C TYR A 221 9.32 8.86 13.67
N PRO A 222 8.26 8.43 14.34
CA PRO A 222 8.25 7.13 15.01
C PRO A 222 8.62 5.98 14.08
N SER A 223 9.31 4.98 14.60
CA SER A 223 9.66 3.76 13.86
C SER A 223 8.54 2.72 13.86
N HIS A 224 7.55 2.86 14.73
CA HIS A 224 6.36 1.99 14.81
C HIS A 224 5.11 2.77 15.27
N GLU A 225 3.95 2.13 15.17
CA GLU A 225 2.65 2.76 15.51
C GLU A 225 2.33 2.79 17.01
N TYR A 226 3.20 2.24 17.89
CA TYR A 226 2.95 2.14 19.32
C TYR A 226 3.77 3.18 20.07
N ILE A 227 3.14 4.30 20.37
CA ILE A 227 3.73 5.38 21.14
C ILE A 227 2.94 5.50 22.44
N LEU A 228 3.64 5.60 23.54
CA LEU A 228 3.00 5.83 24.83
C LEU A 228 2.36 7.23 24.86
N GLU A 229 1.04 7.30 24.87
CA GLU A 229 0.31 8.53 25.13
C GLU A 229 0.49 8.95 26.59
N ASN A 230 0.48 7.99 27.49
CA ASN A 230 0.56 8.15 28.92
C ASN A 230 1.81 7.49 29.48
N ASN A 231 2.11 7.83 30.74
CA ASN A 231 3.12 7.11 31.50
C ASN A 231 2.81 5.59 31.49
N ILE A 232 3.84 4.77 31.36
CA ILE A 232 3.80 3.31 31.38
C ILE A 232 2.98 2.74 32.57
N GLN A 233 3.04 3.43 33.72
CA GLN A 233 2.26 3.08 34.92
C GLN A 233 0.75 3.20 34.68
N THR A 234 0.30 4.17 33.88
CA THR A 234 -1.11 4.32 33.53
C THR A 234 -1.57 3.18 32.63
N VAL A 235 -0.76 2.79 31.64
CA VAL A 235 -1.04 1.67 30.75
C VAL A 235 -1.18 0.38 31.55
N ILE A 236 -0.23 0.11 32.46
CA ILE A 236 -0.26 -1.08 33.34
C ILE A 236 -1.52 -1.08 34.18
N LYS A 237 -1.84 0.06 34.82
CA LYS A 237 -3.07 0.20 35.62
C LYS A 237 -4.33 -0.06 34.79
N ASN A 238 -4.37 0.41 33.55
CA ASN A 238 -5.50 0.16 32.65
C ASN A 238 -5.62 -1.32 32.31
N ILE A 239 -4.50 -2.02 32.06
CA ILE A 239 -4.48 -3.47 31.84
C ILE A 239 -4.97 -4.21 33.10
N GLU A 240 -4.39 -3.90 34.27
CA GLU A 240 -4.74 -4.54 35.55
C GLU A 240 -6.20 -4.29 35.97
N SER A 241 -6.78 -3.14 35.59
CA SER A 241 -8.18 -2.82 35.89
C SER A 241 -9.20 -3.54 35.01
N THR A 242 -8.73 -4.14 33.91
CA THR A 242 -9.58 -4.91 33.00
C THR A 242 -9.79 -6.31 33.55
N ILE A 243 -11.04 -6.79 33.59
CA ILE A 243 -11.34 -8.14 34.06
C ILE A 243 -11.03 -9.13 32.93
N TYR A 244 -10.05 -9.98 33.16
CA TYR A 244 -9.68 -11.07 32.27
C TYR A 244 -10.04 -12.43 32.87
N PRO A 245 -10.31 -13.45 32.02
CA PRO A 245 -10.45 -14.83 32.47
C PRO A 245 -9.19 -15.31 33.22
N GLU A 246 -9.38 -16.17 34.22
CA GLU A 246 -8.28 -16.69 35.07
C GLU A 246 -7.21 -17.40 34.22
N GLU A 247 -7.64 -18.10 33.19
CA GLU A 247 -6.82 -18.92 32.30
C GLU A 247 -5.76 -18.10 31.48
N VAL A 248 -6.00 -16.80 31.29
CA VAL A 248 -5.08 -15.92 30.54
C VAL A 248 -4.25 -15.02 31.46
N GLN A 249 -4.43 -15.11 32.79
CA GLN A 249 -3.79 -14.19 33.72
C GLN A 249 -2.26 -14.28 33.71
N ASP A 250 -1.71 -15.47 33.54
CA ASP A 250 -0.25 -15.66 33.45
C ASP A 250 0.36 -14.98 32.22
N ILE A 251 -0.34 -15.02 31.07
CA ILE A 251 0.08 -14.33 29.86
C ILE A 251 0.07 -12.82 30.08
N ILE A 252 -0.97 -12.29 30.71
CA ILE A 252 -1.10 -10.86 31.01
C ILE A 252 0.03 -10.40 31.95
N ASN A 253 0.33 -11.17 32.98
CA ASN A 253 1.40 -10.85 33.90
C ASN A 253 2.77 -10.83 33.21
N GLN A 254 3.05 -11.77 32.29
CA GLN A 254 4.25 -11.76 31.48
C GLN A 254 4.32 -10.54 30.55
N ASP A 255 3.22 -10.23 29.87
CA ASP A 255 3.13 -9.07 28.98
C ASP A 255 3.35 -7.76 29.79
N ILE A 256 2.80 -7.63 30.99
CA ILE A 256 3.02 -6.49 31.89
C ILE A 256 4.52 -6.35 32.23
N GLU A 257 5.22 -7.44 32.55
CA GLU A 257 6.66 -7.39 32.84
C GLU A 257 7.48 -6.94 31.60
N ILE A 258 7.10 -7.38 30.42
CA ILE A 258 7.72 -6.93 29.16
C ILE A 258 7.44 -5.43 28.93
N ILE A 259 6.22 -4.96 29.16
CA ILE A 259 5.87 -3.53 29.08
C ILE A 259 6.70 -2.70 30.09
N LYS A 260 6.85 -3.17 31.33
CA LYS A 260 7.67 -2.52 32.37
C LYS A 260 9.13 -2.39 31.96
N SER A 261 9.67 -3.40 31.27
CA SER A 261 11.07 -3.37 30.79
C SER A 261 11.30 -2.39 29.64
N GLY A 262 10.25 -1.80 29.07
CA GLY A 262 10.34 -0.94 27.87
C GLY A 262 10.65 -1.74 26.59
N SER A 263 10.56 -3.06 26.63
CA SER A 263 10.77 -3.91 25.47
C SER A 263 9.54 -3.90 24.55
N TYR A 264 9.77 -4.01 23.24
CA TYR A 264 8.69 -4.12 22.27
C TYR A 264 7.94 -5.46 22.46
N ILE A 265 6.61 -5.40 22.51
CA ILE A 265 5.76 -6.57 22.50
C ILE A 265 5.15 -6.69 21.11
N SER A 266 5.46 -7.79 20.42
CA SER A 266 4.90 -8.10 19.10
C SER A 266 3.37 -8.17 19.09
N LYS A 267 2.77 -8.41 20.25
CA LYS A 267 1.31 -8.58 20.46
C LYS A 267 0.62 -7.40 21.14
N ILE A 268 1.22 -6.22 21.07
CA ILE A 268 0.74 -5.00 21.71
C ILE A 268 -0.69 -4.61 21.28
N ASP A 269 -1.13 -5.05 20.10
CA ASP A 269 -2.50 -4.86 19.60
C ASP A 269 -3.57 -5.39 20.56
N ARG A 270 -3.23 -6.36 21.42
CA ARG A 270 -4.11 -6.88 22.47
C ARG A 270 -4.53 -5.81 23.47
N TYR A 271 -3.67 -4.84 23.70
CA TYR A 271 -3.82 -3.80 24.71
C TYR A 271 -4.06 -2.42 24.13
N LEU A 272 -4.44 -2.31 22.85
CA LEU A 272 -4.60 -1.02 22.16
C LEU A 272 -5.47 -0.02 22.96
N ASN A 273 -6.57 -0.50 23.56
CA ASN A 273 -7.46 0.32 24.37
C ASN A 273 -6.89 0.71 25.75
N ALA A 274 -5.86 0.00 26.24
CA ALA A 274 -5.12 0.39 27.44
C ALA A 274 -4.06 1.45 27.13
N PHE A 275 -3.50 1.44 25.92
CA PHE A 275 -2.53 2.44 25.43
C PHE A 275 -3.21 3.74 25.03
N TYR A 276 -4.37 3.68 24.37
CA TYR A 276 -5.05 4.85 23.80
C TYR A 276 -6.50 4.92 24.30
N SER A 277 -6.87 6.09 24.81
CA SER A 277 -8.25 6.37 25.22
C SER A 277 -9.22 6.37 24.03
N GLU A 278 -8.75 6.83 22.88
CA GLU A 278 -9.53 6.95 21.65
C GLU A 278 -8.75 6.39 20.45
N PRO A 279 -8.73 5.06 20.25
CA PRO A 279 -8.12 4.48 19.06
C PRO A 279 -8.85 4.93 17.79
N SER A 280 -8.07 5.23 16.76
CA SER A 280 -8.54 5.72 15.46
C SER A 280 -8.39 4.67 14.38
N THR A 281 -8.80 5.00 13.16
CA THR A 281 -8.55 4.23 11.94
C THR A 281 -7.81 5.09 10.91
N ILE A 282 -7.43 4.51 9.77
CA ILE A 282 -6.81 5.30 8.69
C ILE A 282 -7.73 6.42 8.17
N ILE A 283 -9.05 6.28 8.30
CA ILE A 283 -10.01 7.32 7.87
C ILE A 283 -9.88 8.59 8.72
N ASP A 284 -9.41 8.49 9.97
CA ASP A 284 -9.17 9.65 10.83
C ASP A 284 -7.91 10.43 10.44
N TYR A 285 -6.98 9.79 9.73
CA TYR A 285 -5.78 10.43 9.17
C TYR A 285 -6.08 11.22 7.90
N VAL A 286 -7.14 10.85 7.16
CA VAL A 286 -7.57 11.58 5.98
C VAL A 286 -8.59 12.65 6.37
N ASN A 287 -8.18 13.91 6.26
CA ASN A 287 -9.00 15.05 6.64
C ASN A 287 -10.21 15.25 5.69
N SER A 288 -11.07 16.22 5.99
CA SER A 288 -12.29 16.52 5.20
C SER A 288 -12.03 17.00 3.76
N ASN A 289 -10.78 17.29 3.40
CA ASN A 289 -10.41 17.65 2.02
C ASN A 289 -10.22 16.42 1.12
N TYR A 290 -10.06 15.23 1.70
CA TYR A 290 -9.91 14.00 0.94
C TYR A 290 -11.21 13.56 0.28
N ILE A 291 -11.08 12.96 -0.90
CA ILE A 291 -12.12 12.15 -1.53
C ILE A 291 -11.88 10.70 -1.11
N ILE A 292 -12.88 10.04 -0.55
CA ILE A 292 -12.83 8.60 -0.26
C ILE A 292 -13.49 7.87 -1.43
N ALA A 293 -12.70 7.10 -2.15
CA ALA A 293 -13.16 6.31 -3.29
C ALA A 293 -13.29 4.84 -2.89
N LEU A 294 -14.48 4.27 -3.02
CA LEU A 294 -14.79 2.89 -2.68
C LEU A 294 -14.89 2.06 -3.97
N ASP A 295 -13.96 1.10 -4.15
CA ASP A 295 -13.90 0.19 -5.29
C ASP A 295 -14.82 -1.01 -5.04
N GLU A 296 -15.99 -1.05 -5.71
CA GLU A 296 -17.02 -2.09 -5.59
C GLU A 296 -17.59 -2.25 -4.17
N ILE A 297 -18.48 -1.35 -3.77
CA ILE A 297 -19.02 -1.28 -2.38
C ILE A 297 -19.58 -2.62 -1.88
N ASN A 298 -20.27 -3.39 -2.72
CA ASN A 298 -20.83 -4.68 -2.33
C ASN A 298 -19.74 -5.68 -1.93
N LYS A 299 -18.59 -5.68 -2.63
CA LYS A 299 -17.44 -6.53 -2.27
C LYS A 299 -16.76 -6.06 -1.00
N ILE A 300 -16.68 -4.74 -0.79
CA ILE A 300 -16.14 -4.14 0.44
C ILE A 300 -17.01 -4.58 1.63
N GLU A 301 -18.32 -4.42 1.55
CA GLU A 301 -19.25 -4.80 2.63
C GLU A 301 -19.19 -6.29 2.94
N GLN A 302 -19.21 -7.14 1.90
CA GLN A 302 -19.06 -8.58 2.06
C GLN A 302 -17.73 -8.94 2.74
N ARG A 303 -16.64 -8.23 2.40
CA ARG A 303 -15.33 -8.47 3.03
C ARG A 303 -15.32 -8.09 4.50
N ILE A 304 -15.98 -7.01 4.90
CA ILE A 304 -16.15 -6.64 6.33
C ILE A 304 -16.85 -7.77 7.08
N GLU A 305 -17.95 -8.28 6.55
CA GLU A 305 -18.72 -9.36 7.17
C GLU A 305 -17.90 -10.63 7.31
N ASN A 306 -17.15 -11.00 6.26
CA ASN A 306 -16.26 -12.16 6.30
C ASN A 306 -15.15 -11.99 7.34
N VAL A 307 -14.45 -10.85 7.37
CA VAL A 307 -13.38 -10.59 8.36
C VAL A 307 -13.93 -10.65 9.80
N ASN A 308 -15.09 -10.06 10.05
CA ASN A 308 -15.72 -10.11 11.38
C ASN A 308 -16.07 -11.54 11.78
N THR A 309 -16.63 -12.34 10.84
CA THR A 309 -17.00 -13.73 11.09
C THR A 309 -15.75 -14.59 11.33
N ASP A 310 -14.74 -14.47 10.47
CA ASP A 310 -13.47 -15.20 10.57
C ASP A 310 -12.78 -14.89 11.91
N THR A 311 -12.73 -13.60 12.28
CA THR A 311 -12.14 -13.17 13.55
C THR A 311 -12.89 -13.73 14.75
N GLN A 312 -14.23 -13.71 14.74
CA GLN A 312 -15.03 -14.30 15.80
C GLN A 312 -14.81 -15.82 15.93
N ASN A 313 -14.71 -16.54 14.81
CA ASN A 313 -14.46 -17.99 14.82
C ASN A 313 -13.06 -18.31 15.36
N ILE A 314 -12.04 -17.58 14.89
CA ILE A 314 -10.67 -17.72 15.39
C ILE A 314 -10.63 -17.44 16.90
N MET A 315 -11.29 -16.37 17.36
CA MET A 315 -11.33 -16.02 18.79
C MET A 315 -12.01 -17.08 19.65
N LYS A 316 -13.12 -17.69 19.21
CA LYS A 316 -13.75 -18.81 19.92
C LYS A 316 -12.78 -19.97 20.10
N LEU A 317 -12.09 -20.37 19.02
CA LEU A 317 -11.10 -21.45 19.07
C LEU A 317 -9.92 -21.14 20.02
N LEU A 318 -9.52 -19.87 20.09
CA LEU A 318 -8.39 -19.45 20.92
C LEU A 318 -8.79 -19.35 22.40
N ILE A 319 -9.99 -18.86 22.70
CA ILE A 319 -10.55 -18.83 24.06
C ILE A 319 -10.68 -20.27 24.59
N GLU A 320 -11.19 -21.21 23.80
CA GLU A 320 -11.28 -22.63 24.17
C GLU A 320 -9.90 -23.25 24.44
N LYS A 321 -8.83 -22.70 23.88
CA LYS A 321 -7.44 -23.14 24.09
C LYS A 321 -6.69 -22.31 25.13
N GLU A 322 -7.37 -21.44 25.87
CA GLU A 322 -6.79 -20.58 26.91
C GLU A 322 -5.64 -19.68 26.43
N LYS A 323 -5.70 -19.24 25.16
CA LYS A 323 -4.55 -18.60 24.49
C LYS A 323 -4.72 -17.11 24.15
N VAL A 324 -5.83 -16.44 24.46
CA VAL A 324 -6.08 -15.07 23.98
C VAL A 324 -6.70 -14.13 24.98
N VAL A 325 -6.20 -12.90 24.92
CA VAL A 325 -6.82 -11.75 25.56
C VAL A 325 -8.03 -11.29 24.71
N PRO A 326 -9.25 -11.27 25.23
CA PRO A 326 -10.49 -11.02 24.46
C PRO A 326 -10.59 -9.64 23.80
N ASP A 327 -9.76 -8.67 24.19
CA ASP A 327 -9.88 -7.28 23.71
C ASP A 327 -9.51 -7.06 22.24
N ILE A 328 -8.86 -8.01 21.58
CA ILE A 328 -8.54 -7.93 20.14
C ILE A 328 -9.80 -7.70 19.28
N LEU A 329 -10.94 -8.32 19.65
CA LEU A 329 -12.20 -8.15 18.93
C LEU A 329 -12.70 -6.71 18.90
N LYS A 330 -12.39 -5.91 19.93
CA LYS A 330 -12.78 -4.50 20.02
C LYS A 330 -11.98 -3.61 19.08
N ASN A 331 -10.91 -4.16 18.49
CA ASN A 331 -10.00 -3.42 17.61
C ASN A 331 -10.34 -3.53 16.13
N ILE A 332 -11.46 -4.20 15.79
CA ILE A 332 -11.97 -4.33 14.42
C ILE A 332 -13.35 -3.72 14.35
N LEU A 333 -13.56 -2.81 13.38
CA LEU A 333 -14.86 -2.20 13.16
C LEU A 333 -15.80 -3.18 12.46
N ASN A 334 -17.07 -3.12 12.84
CA ASN A 334 -18.15 -3.74 12.07
C ASN A 334 -18.64 -2.80 10.94
N LYS A 335 -19.56 -3.31 10.10
CA LYS A 335 -20.11 -2.56 8.96
C LYS A 335 -20.79 -1.23 9.38
N ASN A 336 -21.53 -1.22 10.47
CA ASN A 336 -22.22 -0.01 10.92
C ASN A 336 -21.20 1.06 11.36
N GLN A 337 -20.20 0.67 12.14
CA GLN A 337 -19.12 1.55 12.58
C GLN A 337 -18.30 2.08 11.39
N PHE A 338 -18.05 1.25 10.37
CA PHE A 338 -17.41 1.71 9.14
C PHE A 338 -18.26 2.76 8.41
N ASN A 339 -19.57 2.54 8.28
CA ASN A 339 -20.47 3.50 7.66
C ASN A 339 -20.55 4.82 8.43
N GLU A 340 -20.58 4.78 9.76
CA GLU A 340 -20.50 5.96 10.63
C GLU A 340 -19.24 6.79 10.38
N GLN A 341 -18.09 6.15 10.14
CA GLN A 341 -16.84 6.85 9.78
C GLN A 341 -16.88 7.55 8.42
N LEU A 342 -17.74 7.11 7.51
CA LEU A 342 -17.94 7.75 6.20
C LEU A 342 -18.91 8.93 6.26
N GLU A 343 -19.66 9.10 7.35
CA GLU A 343 -20.53 10.25 7.53
C GLU A 343 -19.71 11.55 7.45
N ASN A 344 -20.26 12.54 6.79
CA ASN A 344 -19.63 13.85 6.57
C ASN A 344 -18.29 13.81 5.77
N LYS A 345 -17.96 12.68 5.14
CA LYS A 345 -16.86 12.57 4.18
C LYS A 345 -17.36 12.72 2.74
N LEU A 346 -16.46 13.14 1.86
CA LEU A 346 -16.75 13.18 0.42
C LEU A 346 -16.48 11.79 -0.16
N VAL A 347 -17.53 11.02 -0.39
CA VAL A 347 -17.47 9.61 -0.81
C VAL A 347 -17.87 9.47 -2.28
N ILE A 348 -17.09 8.70 -3.04
CA ILE A 348 -17.45 8.25 -4.39
C ILE A 348 -17.45 6.72 -4.44
N TYR A 349 -18.48 6.15 -5.02
CA TYR A 349 -18.58 4.72 -5.33
C TYR A 349 -18.11 4.50 -6.76
N LEU A 350 -17.22 3.55 -6.96
CA LEU A 350 -16.65 3.17 -8.27
C LEU A 350 -17.09 1.75 -8.59
N GLU A 351 -18.01 1.61 -9.56
CA GLU A 351 -18.64 0.34 -9.87
C GLU A 351 -18.31 -0.12 -11.29
N LYS A 352 -17.91 -1.38 -11.43
CA LYS A 352 -17.61 -1.96 -12.74
C LYS A 352 -18.85 -2.32 -13.52
N LEU A 353 -19.84 -2.85 -12.84
CA LEU A 353 -21.11 -3.20 -13.45
C LEU A 353 -22.11 -2.03 -13.31
N ASN A 354 -23.07 -2.00 -14.24
CA ASN A 354 -24.17 -1.06 -14.19
C ASN A 354 -25.26 -1.48 -13.19
N ASP A 355 -24.91 -2.29 -12.20
CA ASP A 355 -25.86 -2.74 -11.19
C ASP A 355 -26.46 -1.55 -10.46
N GLU A 356 -27.76 -1.63 -10.23
CA GLU A 356 -28.50 -0.59 -9.54
C GLU A 356 -27.96 -0.44 -8.12
N ILE A 357 -27.09 0.55 -7.93
CA ILE A 357 -26.79 1.02 -6.58
C ILE A 357 -28.14 1.42 -6.00
N LYS A 358 -28.63 0.67 -5.02
CA LYS A 358 -29.94 0.87 -4.36
C LYS A 358 -30.03 2.17 -3.56
N LEU A 359 -28.95 2.96 -3.52
CA LEU A 359 -28.88 4.21 -2.81
C LEU A 359 -29.42 5.36 -3.67
N GLU A 360 -30.15 6.28 -3.05
CA GLU A 360 -30.52 7.58 -3.64
C GLU A 360 -29.28 8.49 -3.68
N VAL A 361 -28.45 8.31 -4.71
CA VAL A 361 -27.21 9.06 -4.89
C VAL A 361 -27.13 9.63 -6.29
N GLU A 362 -26.34 10.67 -6.48
CA GLU A 362 -26.08 11.21 -7.81
C GLU A 362 -25.23 10.20 -8.62
N LYS A 363 -25.72 9.83 -9.81
CA LYS A 363 -25.15 8.72 -10.61
C LYS A 363 -24.61 9.22 -11.93
N TYR A 364 -23.36 8.80 -12.24
CA TYR A 364 -22.69 9.05 -13.52
C TYR A 364 -22.34 7.72 -14.18
N LYS A 365 -23.05 7.39 -15.27
CA LYS A 365 -22.85 6.16 -16.01
C LYS A 365 -21.86 6.38 -17.15
N TRP A 366 -20.79 5.57 -17.19
CA TRP A 366 -19.78 5.55 -18.22
C TRP A 366 -19.82 4.24 -19.00
N ILE A 367 -19.19 4.23 -20.19
CA ILE A 367 -19.08 3.02 -21.00
C ILE A 367 -17.61 2.79 -21.30
N TYR A 368 -17.03 1.86 -20.54
CA TYR A 368 -15.68 1.37 -20.75
C TYR A 368 -15.69 -0.08 -21.23
N LYS A 369 -14.74 -0.43 -22.09
CA LYS A 369 -14.48 -1.79 -22.51
C LYS A 369 -13.01 -2.10 -22.37
N GLU A 370 -12.67 -3.26 -21.82
CA GLU A 370 -11.30 -3.74 -21.75
C GLU A 370 -10.79 -4.12 -23.14
N LYS A 371 -9.52 -3.80 -23.42
CA LYS A 371 -8.82 -4.11 -24.67
C LYS A 371 -7.54 -4.89 -24.36
N LYS A 372 -7.50 -6.13 -24.82
CA LYS A 372 -6.32 -6.99 -24.74
C LYS A 372 -5.99 -7.50 -26.13
N PHE A 373 -4.70 -7.51 -26.48
CA PHE A 373 -4.19 -8.05 -27.73
C PHE A 373 -2.95 -8.86 -27.45
N PHE A 374 -2.90 -10.05 -27.99
CA PHE A 374 -1.77 -10.97 -27.87
C PHE A 374 -0.91 -10.94 -29.14
N LYS A 375 0.35 -11.38 -29.05
CA LYS A 375 1.29 -11.43 -30.19
C LYS A 375 0.73 -12.20 -31.39
N SER A 376 0.00 -13.29 -31.14
CA SER A 376 -0.67 -14.07 -32.18
C SER A 376 -1.80 -13.32 -32.91
N GLU A 377 -2.18 -12.13 -32.42
CA GLU A 377 -3.32 -11.35 -32.90
C GLU A 377 -2.91 -10.01 -33.54
N ILE A 378 -1.65 -9.88 -33.97
CA ILE A 378 -1.13 -8.63 -34.58
C ILE A 378 -2.00 -8.17 -35.75
N GLU A 379 -2.45 -9.08 -36.62
CA GLU A 379 -3.32 -8.72 -37.74
C GLU A 379 -4.68 -8.20 -37.28
N ILE A 380 -5.23 -8.77 -36.19
CA ILE A 380 -6.49 -8.32 -35.59
C ILE A 380 -6.28 -6.93 -34.99
N PHE A 381 -5.18 -6.74 -34.28
CA PHE A 381 -4.79 -5.44 -33.71
C PHE A 381 -4.71 -4.34 -34.77
N ILE A 382 -3.99 -4.60 -35.87
CA ILE A 382 -3.88 -3.66 -37.00
C ILE A 382 -5.26 -3.34 -37.61
N LYS A 383 -6.08 -4.34 -37.87
CA LYS A 383 -7.46 -4.15 -38.39
C LYS A 383 -8.33 -3.31 -37.43
N GLU A 384 -8.19 -3.52 -36.11
CA GLU A 384 -8.92 -2.73 -35.12
C GLU A 384 -8.41 -1.29 -35.06
N LEU A 385 -7.09 -1.04 -35.21
CA LEU A 385 -6.55 0.31 -35.26
C LEU A 385 -7.05 1.08 -36.50
N ILE A 386 -7.07 0.45 -37.68
CA ILE A 386 -7.60 1.07 -38.91
C ILE A 386 -9.08 1.47 -38.71
N LYS A 387 -9.93 0.55 -38.21
CA LYS A 387 -11.32 0.87 -37.90
C LYS A 387 -11.48 1.98 -36.88
N ALA A 388 -10.57 2.04 -35.89
CA ALA A 388 -10.60 3.09 -34.88
C ALA A 388 -10.19 4.46 -35.46
N GLN A 389 -9.24 4.50 -36.40
CA GLN A 389 -8.88 5.72 -37.12
C GLN A 389 -10.02 6.21 -38.03
N GLU A 390 -10.67 5.31 -38.79
CA GLU A 390 -11.85 5.63 -39.59
C GLU A 390 -12.99 6.21 -38.74
N ALA A 391 -13.18 5.65 -37.54
CA ALA A 391 -14.12 6.16 -36.54
C ALA A 391 -13.65 7.44 -35.82
N LYS A 392 -12.52 8.02 -36.20
CA LYS A 392 -11.90 9.23 -35.62
C LYS A 392 -11.67 9.12 -34.10
N LYS A 393 -11.34 7.93 -33.59
CA LYS A 393 -11.01 7.74 -32.20
C LYS A 393 -9.61 8.24 -31.88
N LYS A 394 -9.39 8.65 -30.63
CA LYS A 394 -8.08 9.04 -30.11
C LYS A 394 -7.36 7.79 -29.63
N ILE A 395 -6.26 7.42 -30.28
CA ILE A 395 -5.58 6.16 -30.06
C ILE A 395 -4.22 6.42 -29.43
N TYR A 396 -3.98 5.81 -28.28
CA TYR A 396 -2.71 5.86 -27.53
C TYR A 396 -2.15 4.44 -27.37
N ILE A 397 -0.90 4.25 -27.77
CA ILE A 397 -0.18 2.99 -27.60
C ILE A 397 0.94 3.22 -26.59
N LEU A 398 0.94 2.45 -25.50
CA LEU A 398 1.91 2.54 -24.42
C LEU A 398 2.95 1.43 -24.57
N ALA A 399 4.18 1.80 -24.83
CA ALA A 399 5.32 0.89 -24.91
C ALA A 399 6.17 0.98 -23.62
N GLU A 400 6.67 -0.15 -23.14
CA GLU A 400 7.45 -0.19 -21.88
C GLU A 400 8.77 0.60 -21.97
N THR A 401 9.37 0.64 -23.17
CA THR A 401 10.65 1.33 -23.42
C THR A 401 10.61 2.12 -24.72
N LYS A 402 11.54 3.07 -24.86
CA LYS A 402 11.71 3.89 -26.06
C LYS A 402 12.02 3.03 -27.30
N GLU A 403 12.80 1.96 -27.13
CA GLU A 403 13.15 1.03 -28.20
C GLU A 403 11.90 0.26 -28.69
N LYS A 404 11.06 -0.21 -27.75
CA LYS A 404 9.79 -0.85 -28.09
C LYS A 404 8.84 0.13 -28.78
N ALA A 405 8.78 1.38 -28.33
CA ALA A 405 7.97 2.42 -28.98
C ALA A 405 8.37 2.62 -30.44
N LYS A 406 9.66 2.71 -30.74
CA LYS A 406 10.17 2.82 -32.11
C LYS A 406 9.85 1.60 -32.97
N LYS A 407 9.93 0.37 -32.40
CA LYS A 407 9.52 -0.86 -33.09
C LYS A 407 8.04 -0.84 -33.45
N ILE A 408 7.18 -0.34 -32.54
CA ILE A 408 5.75 -0.18 -32.81
C ILE A 408 5.51 0.85 -33.93
N CYS A 409 6.14 2.03 -33.87
CA CYS A 409 6.00 3.04 -34.94
C CYS A 409 6.35 2.42 -36.30
N LYS A 410 7.47 1.70 -36.39
CA LYS A 410 7.86 1.03 -37.63
C LYS A 410 6.82 -0.01 -38.10
N LEU A 411 6.25 -0.81 -37.19
CA LEU A 411 5.17 -1.75 -37.51
C LEU A 411 3.93 -1.03 -38.06
N LEU A 412 3.58 0.12 -37.49
CA LEU A 412 2.46 0.94 -37.95
C LEU A 412 2.72 1.55 -39.33
N ASP A 413 3.95 2.07 -39.58
CA ASP A 413 4.37 2.59 -40.86
C ASP A 413 4.32 1.50 -41.97
N GLU A 414 4.78 0.27 -41.68
CA GLU A 414 4.72 -0.86 -42.59
C GLU A 414 3.26 -1.29 -42.95
N ASN A 415 2.28 -0.89 -42.13
CA ASN A 415 0.85 -1.12 -42.35
C ASN A 415 0.09 0.16 -42.77
N GLU A 416 0.78 1.21 -43.21
CA GLU A 416 0.23 2.50 -43.69
C GLU A 416 -0.67 3.21 -42.64
N ILE A 417 -0.42 2.97 -41.33
CA ILE A 417 -1.15 3.60 -40.22
C ILE A 417 -0.45 4.90 -39.83
N ILE A 418 -1.15 6.04 -39.94
CA ILE A 418 -0.62 7.35 -39.54
C ILE A 418 -0.37 7.36 -38.05
N ASN A 419 0.89 7.51 -37.66
CA ASN A 419 1.31 7.49 -36.25
C ASN A 419 2.34 8.58 -35.95
N LYS A 420 2.54 8.83 -34.65
CA LYS A 420 3.59 9.70 -34.12
C LYS A 420 4.12 9.17 -32.81
N TYR A 421 5.40 9.36 -32.56
CA TYR A 421 6.02 9.12 -31.27
C TYR A 421 6.04 10.41 -30.44
N GLU A 422 5.57 10.33 -29.20
CA GLU A 422 5.69 11.40 -28.20
C GLU A 422 6.36 10.84 -26.94
N GLU A 423 7.45 11.46 -26.50
CA GLU A 423 8.19 11.03 -25.31
C GLU A 423 7.37 11.24 -24.03
N GLU A 424 6.63 12.35 -23.96
CA GLU A 424 5.73 12.68 -22.87
C GLU A 424 4.38 13.18 -23.38
N LEU A 425 3.29 12.64 -22.89
CA LEU A 425 1.93 13.07 -23.21
C LEU A 425 1.51 14.39 -22.53
N ASN A 426 2.47 15.24 -22.16
CA ASN A 426 2.21 16.45 -21.37
C ASN A 426 1.93 17.71 -22.19
N LYS A 427 2.08 17.66 -23.52
CA LYS A 427 1.86 18.81 -24.40
C LYS A 427 0.66 18.56 -25.31
N THR A 428 -0.43 19.20 -25.02
CA THR A 428 -1.58 19.31 -25.93
C THR A 428 -1.16 20.19 -27.10
N ILE A 429 -0.53 19.62 -28.11
CA ILE A 429 -0.48 20.28 -29.42
C ILE A 429 -1.86 20.05 -30.01
N ILE A 430 -2.69 21.08 -29.97
CA ILE A 430 -3.96 21.13 -30.71
C ILE A 430 -3.59 21.20 -32.19
N THR A 431 -3.36 20.05 -32.81
CA THR A 431 -3.30 19.96 -34.26
C THR A 431 -4.74 20.06 -34.75
N LYS A 432 -4.99 21.08 -35.57
CA LYS A 432 -6.26 21.26 -36.30
C LYS A 432 -6.49 20.18 -37.39
N ASN A 433 -5.71 19.11 -37.39
CA ASN A 433 -5.83 18.04 -38.37
C ASN A 433 -7.06 17.15 -38.01
N THR A 434 -7.89 16.99 -39.02
CA THR A 434 -9.11 16.18 -39.02
C THR A 434 -8.84 14.67 -39.01
N GLU A 435 -7.59 14.25 -39.15
CA GLU A 435 -7.19 12.84 -39.18
C GLU A 435 -6.86 12.29 -37.79
N SER A 436 -7.31 11.07 -37.52
CA SER A 436 -7.00 10.35 -36.28
C SER A 436 -5.57 9.81 -36.35
N ILE A 437 -4.66 10.38 -35.57
CA ILE A 437 -3.25 9.96 -35.51
C ILE A 437 -3.07 9.02 -34.31
N VAL A 438 -2.44 7.87 -34.52
CA VAL A 438 -2.04 6.97 -33.44
C VAL A 438 -0.85 7.57 -32.70
N THR A 439 -0.99 7.86 -31.42
CA THR A 439 0.11 8.37 -30.60
C THR A 439 0.78 7.22 -29.85
N VAL A 440 2.06 7.00 -30.12
CA VAL A 440 2.89 6.01 -29.43
C VAL A 440 3.74 6.73 -28.38
N THR A 441 3.73 6.24 -27.16
CA THR A 441 4.51 6.83 -26.06
C THR A 441 5.07 5.76 -25.13
N VAL A 442 5.97 6.16 -24.23
CA VAL A 442 6.50 5.27 -23.19
C VAL A 442 5.55 5.24 -21.99
N GLY A 443 5.19 4.04 -21.56
CA GLY A 443 4.35 3.84 -20.38
C GLY A 443 4.00 2.38 -20.15
N LYS A 444 3.52 2.09 -18.94
CA LYS A 444 3.11 0.76 -18.53
C LYS A 444 1.79 0.83 -17.78
N ILE A 445 0.82 0.06 -18.24
CA ILE A 445 -0.46 -0.19 -17.55
C ILE A 445 -0.80 -1.67 -17.66
N SER A 446 -1.61 -2.20 -16.74
CA SER A 446 -1.91 -3.64 -16.68
C SER A 446 -2.73 -4.14 -17.86
N THR A 447 -3.69 -3.35 -18.34
CA THR A 447 -4.58 -3.70 -19.47
C THR A 447 -4.95 -2.48 -20.27
N GLY A 448 -5.26 -2.67 -21.56
CA GLY A 448 -5.81 -1.61 -22.39
C GLY A 448 -7.29 -1.36 -22.12
N PHE A 449 -7.78 -0.22 -22.58
CA PHE A 449 -9.20 0.12 -22.47
C PHE A 449 -9.67 0.99 -23.64
N GLU A 450 -10.96 0.95 -23.85
CA GLU A 450 -11.70 1.87 -24.71
C GLU A 450 -12.74 2.60 -23.87
N CYS A 451 -12.72 3.94 -23.89
CA CYS A 451 -13.74 4.79 -23.31
C CYS A 451 -14.62 5.36 -24.46
N PHE A 452 -15.87 4.94 -24.51
CA PHE A 452 -16.78 5.37 -25.58
C PHE A 452 -17.22 6.82 -25.40
N ASP A 453 -17.36 7.30 -24.19
CA ASP A 453 -17.79 8.68 -23.89
C ASP A 453 -16.76 9.74 -24.32
N THR A 454 -15.48 9.38 -24.38
CA THR A 454 -14.38 10.28 -24.84
C THR A 454 -13.80 9.88 -26.18
N MET A 455 -14.29 8.80 -26.77
CA MET A 455 -13.78 8.18 -27.99
C MET A 455 -12.27 7.88 -27.93
N GLN A 456 -11.81 7.37 -26.79
CA GLN A 456 -10.40 7.04 -26.54
C GLN A 456 -10.19 5.53 -26.56
N ILE A 457 -9.05 5.12 -27.13
CA ILE A 457 -8.49 3.77 -27.01
C ILE A 457 -7.07 3.91 -26.47
N VAL A 458 -6.76 3.15 -25.43
CA VAL A 458 -5.41 3.06 -24.86
C VAL A 458 -4.99 1.59 -24.84
N VAL A 459 -3.86 1.25 -25.44
CA VAL A 459 -3.37 -0.11 -25.58
C VAL A 459 -1.93 -0.23 -25.08
N PRO A 460 -1.65 -1.09 -24.09
CA PRO A 460 -0.28 -1.44 -23.73
C PRO A 460 0.28 -2.49 -24.70
N THR A 461 1.58 -2.43 -24.96
CA THR A 461 2.25 -3.33 -25.92
C THR A 461 2.92 -4.53 -25.29
N GLN A 462 2.76 -4.76 -23.99
CA GLN A 462 3.47 -5.81 -23.25
C GLN A 462 3.31 -7.21 -23.85
N GLU A 463 2.11 -7.51 -24.36
CA GLU A 463 1.78 -8.82 -24.93
C GLU A 463 1.90 -8.86 -26.47
N LEU A 464 2.07 -7.70 -27.15
CA LEU A 464 2.17 -7.60 -28.62
C LEU A 464 3.60 -7.82 -29.13
N ILE A 465 4.60 -7.42 -28.37
CA ILE A 465 6.01 -7.54 -28.76
C ILE A 465 6.71 -8.39 -27.70
N GLU A 466 7.32 -9.50 -28.13
CA GLU A 466 8.30 -10.17 -27.27
C GLU A 466 9.39 -9.17 -26.91
N GLY A 467 9.56 -8.94 -25.62
CA GLY A 467 10.84 -8.44 -25.15
C GLY A 467 11.90 -9.40 -25.65
N GLU A 468 12.98 -8.91 -26.27
CA GLU A 468 14.20 -9.70 -26.31
C GLU A 468 14.30 -10.29 -24.89
N LYS A 469 14.32 -11.65 -24.76
CA LYS A 469 14.71 -12.28 -23.52
C LYS A 469 15.95 -11.50 -23.11
N ARG A 470 15.82 -10.64 -22.09
CA ARG A 470 17.01 -10.02 -21.51
C ARG A 470 17.95 -11.19 -21.41
N ARG A 471 19.06 -11.15 -22.15
CA ARG A 471 20.22 -11.93 -21.78
C ARG A 471 20.48 -11.42 -20.36
N GLU A 472 19.93 -12.18 -19.41
CA GLU A 472 20.26 -12.00 -18.03
C GLU A 472 21.78 -11.99 -18.06
N TYR A 473 22.35 -10.82 -17.81
CA TYR A 473 23.72 -10.75 -17.38
C TYR A 473 23.71 -11.71 -16.21
N LYS A 474 24.29 -12.87 -16.43
CA LYS A 474 24.61 -13.79 -15.37
C LYS A 474 25.52 -13.01 -14.44
N HIS A 475 24.90 -12.30 -13.48
CA HIS A 475 25.57 -12.03 -12.25
C HIS A 475 25.91 -13.43 -11.72
N SER A 476 27.18 -13.77 -11.88
CA SER A 476 27.73 -14.96 -11.28
C SER A 476 27.32 -14.99 -9.82
N ALA A 477 26.73 -16.13 -9.43
CA ALA A 477 26.63 -16.61 -8.07
C ALA A 477 25.37 -16.30 -7.22
N PHE A 478 24.19 -16.08 -7.81
CA PHE A 478 22.98 -16.57 -7.14
C PHE A 478 22.14 -17.28 -8.20
N LYS A 479 22.10 -18.60 -8.14
CA LYS A 479 21.09 -19.40 -8.85
C LYS A 479 19.75 -18.92 -8.32
N GLU A 480 18.87 -18.37 -9.19
CA GLU A 480 17.46 -18.25 -8.87
C GLU A 480 17.00 -19.64 -8.43
N GLY A 481 16.39 -19.71 -7.24
CA GLY A 481 15.84 -20.97 -6.78
C GLY A 481 14.88 -21.49 -7.85
N GLU A 482 15.06 -22.73 -8.28
CA GLU A 482 14.13 -23.39 -9.18
C GLU A 482 12.75 -23.34 -8.52
N LYS A 483 11.70 -23.01 -9.29
CA LYS A 483 10.33 -23.14 -8.81
C LYS A 483 10.13 -24.59 -8.37
N VAL A 484 9.98 -24.78 -7.08
CA VAL A 484 9.90 -26.10 -6.49
C VAL A 484 8.56 -26.72 -6.85
N VAL A 485 8.60 -27.83 -7.55
CA VAL A 485 7.44 -28.73 -7.63
C VAL A 485 7.38 -29.45 -6.28
N PHE A 486 6.25 -29.39 -5.60
CA PHE A 486 6.01 -29.96 -4.26
C PHE A 486 6.57 -31.40 -4.07
N ALA A 487 6.64 -32.18 -5.13
CA ALA A 487 7.15 -33.56 -5.13
C ALA A 487 8.66 -33.67 -4.85
N ASP A 488 9.42 -32.59 -4.98
CA ASP A 488 10.88 -32.60 -4.91
C ASP A 488 11.45 -32.10 -3.57
N LEU A 489 10.61 -31.53 -2.68
CA LEU A 489 11.02 -31.02 -1.38
C LEU A 489 11.33 -32.15 -0.37
N LYS A 490 12.54 -32.13 0.18
CA LYS A 490 12.97 -33.02 1.26
C LYS A 490 13.05 -32.26 2.57
N VAL A 491 12.65 -32.94 3.66
CA VAL A 491 12.83 -32.36 5.01
C VAL A 491 14.30 -32.02 5.23
N GLY A 492 14.56 -30.77 5.58
CA GLY A 492 15.90 -30.20 5.74
C GLY A 492 16.33 -29.27 4.60
N ASP A 493 15.57 -29.18 3.49
CA ASP A 493 15.88 -28.28 2.39
C ASP A 493 15.67 -26.81 2.81
N TYR A 494 16.52 -25.93 2.32
CA TYR A 494 16.34 -24.49 2.46
C TYR A 494 15.35 -24.00 1.42
N VAL A 495 14.32 -23.30 1.88
CA VAL A 495 13.27 -22.70 1.04
C VAL A 495 13.23 -21.18 1.27
N VAL A 496 12.86 -20.43 0.24
CA VAL A 496 12.75 -18.96 0.31
C VAL A 496 11.30 -18.56 0.18
N HIS A 497 10.72 -18.10 1.27
CA HIS A 497 9.38 -17.53 1.23
C HIS A 497 9.46 -16.05 0.83
N LYS A 498 8.62 -15.59 -0.12
CA LYS A 498 8.65 -14.24 -0.67
C LYS A 498 8.62 -13.12 0.39
N ASN A 499 7.86 -13.34 1.46
CA ASN A 499 7.65 -12.32 2.51
C ASN A 499 8.46 -12.58 3.78
N TYR A 500 8.88 -13.84 4.05
CA TYR A 500 9.51 -14.25 5.31
C TYR A 500 10.96 -14.67 5.16
N GLY A 501 11.50 -14.64 3.93
CA GLY A 501 12.91 -14.96 3.66
C GLY A 501 13.23 -16.44 3.72
N ILE A 502 14.50 -16.78 4.08
CA ILE A 502 15.02 -18.14 4.03
C ILE A 502 14.64 -18.90 5.30
N GLY A 503 14.04 -20.08 5.14
CA GLY A 503 13.74 -21.03 6.20
C GLY A 503 14.08 -22.47 5.80
N ILE A 504 13.90 -23.42 6.70
CA ILE A 504 14.13 -24.85 6.48
C ILE A 504 12.80 -25.57 6.39
N PHE A 505 12.55 -26.30 5.31
CA PHE A 505 11.39 -27.16 5.20
C PHE A 505 11.47 -28.32 6.19
N ILE A 506 10.47 -28.42 7.08
CA ILE A 506 10.41 -29.47 8.11
C ILE A 506 9.26 -30.46 7.95
N GLY A 507 8.52 -30.38 6.84
CA GLY A 507 7.46 -31.34 6.51
C GLY A 507 6.12 -30.71 6.18
N VAL A 508 5.11 -31.55 6.01
CA VAL A 508 3.73 -31.18 5.74
C VAL A 508 2.85 -31.58 6.92
N ASN A 509 1.94 -30.72 7.30
CA ASN A 509 0.90 -31.03 8.29
C ASN A 509 -0.48 -30.87 7.67
N THR A 510 -1.28 -31.88 7.84
CA THR A 510 -2.69 -31.84 7.49
C THR A 510 -3.47 -31.26 8.68
N ILE A 511 -4.15 -30.13 8.49
CA ILE A 511 -4.97 -29.50 9.51
C ILE A 511 -6.43 -29.59 9.06
N THR A 512 -7.26 -30.17 9.90
CA THR A 512 -8.71 -30.23 9.68
C THR A 512 -9.37 -29.15 10.53
N ALA A 513 -9.97 -28.14 9.90
CA ALA A 513 -10.77 -27.11 10.54
C ALA A 513 -12.11 -27.01 9.81
N ASP A 514 -13.20 -26.96 10.53
CA ASP A 514 -14.58 -26.79 10.02
C ASP A 514 -14.99 -27.80 8.93
N GLY A 515 -14.61 -29.07 9.12
CA GLY A 515 -14.93 -30.13 8.16
C GLY A 515 -14.13 -30.05 6.84
N THR A 516 -13.22 -29.10 6.70
CA THR A 516 -12.33 -28.99 5.56
C THR A 516 -10.90 -29.36 5.96
N THR A 517 -10.35 -30.34 5.31
CA THR A 517 -8.96 -30.79 5.54
C THR A 517 -8.05 -30.10 4.53
N LYS A 518 -7.02 -29.38 5.00
CA LYS A 518 -6.02 -28.72 4.18
C LYS A 518 -4.61 -29.09 4.60
N ASP A 519 -3.74 -29.26 3.62
CA ASP A 519 -2.32 -29.52 3.86
C ASP A 519 -1.54 -28.21 3.91
N TYR A 520 -0.63 -28.10 4.88
CA TYR A 520 0.24 -26.95 5.10
C TYR A 520 1.70 -27.39 5.07
N ILE A 521 2.54 -26.65 4.35
CA ILE A 521 3.99 -26.78 4.41
C ILE A 521 4.47 -26.10 5.67
N LYS A 522 5.36 -26.78 6.42
CA LYS A 522 6.03 -26.24 7.58
C LYS A 522 7.43 -25.75 7.20
N ILE A 523 7.71 -24.49 7.47
CA ILE A 523 9.02 -23.89 7.27
C ILE A 523 9.51 -23.40 8.63
N LYS A 524 10.69 -23.88 9.07
CA LYS A 524 11.33 -23.46 10.32
C LYS A 524 12.31 -22.31 10.03
N TYR A 525 12.22 -21.25 10.82
CA TYR A 525 13.12 -20.10 10.79
C TYR A 525 14.09 -20.12 11.97
N TYR A 526 15.03 -19.17 11.99
CA TYR A 526 15.97 -18.97 13.09
C TYR A 526 15.19 -18.64 14.39
N GLY A 527 15.51 -19.33 15.50
CA GLY A 527 14.83 -19.14 16.78
C GLY A 527 13.66 -20.08 17.06
N ASP A 528 13.54 -21.19 16.28
CA ASP A 528 12.47 -22.21 16.35
C ASP A 528 11.07 -21.76 15.86
N ASP A 529 10.96 -20.60 15.21
CA ASP A 529 9.71 -20.16 14.60
C ASP A 529 9.31 -21.06 13.43
N ILE A 530 8.02 -21.41 13.36
CA ILE A 530 7.46 -22.26 12.29
C ILE A 530 6.36 -21.52 11.54
N LEU A 531 6.56 -21.35 10.23
CA LEU A 531 5.55 -20.83 9.31
C LEU A 531 4.76 -22.01 8.69
N TYR A 532 3.43 -21.88 8.67
CA TYR A 532 2.53 -22.81 7.97
C TYR A 532 2.02 -22.16 6.70
N VAL A 533 2.44 -22.64 5.55
CA VAL A 533 2.01 -22.14 4.23
C VAL A 533 1.03 -23.13 3.63
N PRO A 534 -0.22 -22.71 3.31
CA PRO A 534 -1.17 -23.59 2.66
C PRO A 534 -0.63 -24.10 1.30
N THR A 535 -0.86 -25.37 0.95
CA THR A 535 -0.35 -25.95 -0.30
C THR A 535 -0.90 -25.29 -1.57
N ASN A 536 -1.99 -24.54 -1.48
CA ASN A 536 -2.52 -23.71 -2.58
C ASN A 536 -1.82 -22.35 -2.75
N GLN A 537 -0.84 -22.03 -1.88
CA GLN A 537 -0.02 -20.81 -1.94
C GLN A 537 1.48 -21.11 -2.16
N LEU A 538 1.79 -22.23 -2.76
CA LEU A 538 3.16 -22.65 -3.10
C LEU A 538 3.93 -21.63 -3.95
N ASP A 539 3.25 -20.80 -4.71
CA ASP A 539 3.87 -19.72 -5.48
C ASP A 539 4.54 -18.65 -4.59
N SER A 540 4.34 -18.70 -3.27
CA SER A 540 4.99 -17.81 -2.29
C SER A 540 6.33 -18.35 -1.77
N ILE A 541 6.68 -19.60 -2.11
CA ILE A 541 7.90 -20.30 -1.68
C ILE A 541 8.87 -20.44 -2.86
#